data_cdc8ba69313a0866e021eb61ffbf9d2a
#
_entry.id   cdc8ba69313a0866e021eb61ffbf9d2a
#
_cell.length_a   1.000
_cell.length_b   1.000
_cell.length_c   1.000
_cell.angle_alpha   90.00
_cell.angle_beta   90.00
_cell.angle_gamma   90.00
#
_symmetry.space_group_name_H-M   'P 1'
#
loop_
_entity.id
_entity.type
_entity.pdbx_description
1 polymer ?
#
loop_
_entity_poly.entity_id
_entity_poly.type
_entity_poly.pdbx_seq_one_letter_code
_entity_poly.pdbx_strand_id
1 'polypeptide(L)'
;MQIERIPQMLIYQYDLEKIVRKDHPLRKVVEVINFKHLANRFWRALKTVGRRGYGLEIGIKCVFLQFYYDLSDRQLEERLKDDNGFRLFCGFNIEEATPDHTYFCRVRGLLGAEKIGKMFNMINDKATEKEIMRKVFTFVDATAIKAKETTWEQRDKAIKDGQEKLNNSNVGEYSADKDAKFGCKGKSKFWYGYKKHVSVDMGSGLINKVAVTPANVPDQDGLALICPKEGMIFGDKAYCLAPAQQAMRAQGCHSGAILKDNMKGKNKDKDRWLTSMRAPFEGVFSKDETRTRYRGLMKMQLQAFMEAIAFNVCSPR
;
A
#
# COMPACT_ATOMS: atom_id res chain seq x y z
N MET A 1 43.96 21.05 26.03
CA MET A 1 43.18 20.79 27.23
C MET A 1 42.11 19.78 26.87
N GLN A 2 42.34 18.49 27.20
CA GLN A 2 41.32 17.44 26.98
C GLN A 2 40.32 17.55 28.13
N ILE A 3 39.05 17.80 27.80
CA ILE A 3 37.97 17.77 28.78
C ILE A 3 37.67 16.28 29.02
N GLU A 4 38.08 15.75 30.17
CA GLU A 4 37.64 14.44 30.64
C GLU A 4 36.12 14.49 30.84
N ARG A 5 35.39 13.70 30.03
CA ARG A 5 33.96 13.49 30.23
C ARG A 5 33.79 12.51 31.39
N ILE A 6 33.42 13.01 32.54
CA ILE A 6 32.97 12.17 33.67
C ILE A 6 31.64 11.54 33.26
N PRO A 7 31.49 10.21 33.30
CA PRO A 7 30.19 9.58 33.07
C PRO A 7 29.24 10.05 34.17
N GLN A 8 28.30 10.88 33.85
CA GLN A 8 27.21 11.22 34.78
C GLN A 8 26.34 9.98 34.96
N MET A 9 26.38 9.35 36.12
CA MET A 9 25.34 8.47 36.59
C MET A 9 24.09 9.33 36.80
N LEU A 10 23.21 9.40 35.76
CA LEU A 10 21.96 10.12 35.85
C LEU A 10 20.97 9.21 36.53
N ILE A 11 20.56 9.52 37.76
CA ILE A 11 19.40 8.97 38.49
C ILE A 11 18.12 9.58 37.92
N TYR A 12 18.05 9.88 36.61
CA TYR A 12 16.87 10.36 35.97
C TYR A 12 16.14 9.20 35.25
N GLN A 13 14.91 8.97 35.61
CA GLN A 13 14.00 8.21 34.78
C GLN A 13 13.90 8.91 33.40
N TYR A 14 14.52 8.32 32.39
CA TYR A 14 14.49 8.84 31.03
C TYR A 14 13.04 8.73 30.49
N ASP A 15 12.38 9.88 30.40
CA ASP A 15 11.04 9.98 29.86
C ASP A 15 11.14 10.29 28.35
N LEU A 16 10.80 9.30 27.53
CA LEU A 16 10.80 9.45 26.06
C LEU A 16 9.88 10.59 25.60
N GLU A 17 8.81 10.88 26.38
CA GLU A 17 7.94 12.02 26.07
C GLU A 17 8.66 13.36 26.11
N LYS A 18 9.71 13.49 26.94
CA LYS A 18 10.53 14.70 27.04
C LYS A 18 11.68 14.72 26.05
N ILE A 19 12.22 13.55 25.70
CA ILE A 19 13.38 13.41 24.79
C ILE A 19 12.94 13.60 23.33
N VAL A 20 11.83 13.00 22.93
CA VAL A 20 11.33 13.08 21.55
C VAL A 20 10.63 14.43 21.34
N ARG A 21 11.15 15.22 20.41
CA ARG A 21 10.63 16.55 20.09
C ARG A 21 9.12 16.54 19.85
N LYS A 22 8.44 17.63 20.23
CA LYS A 22 6.96 17.74 20.18
C LYS A 22 6.42 17.73 18.75
N ASP A 23 7.17 18.22 17.77
CA ASP A 23 6.82 18.25 16.36
C ASP A 23 7.18 16.96 15.59
N HIS A 24 7.59 15.89 16.29
CA HIS A 24 7.97 14.64 15.64
C HIS A 24 6.82 14.05 14.81
N PRO A 25 7.05 13.66 13.53
CA PRO A 25 5.98 13.21 12.62
C PRO A 25 5.10 12.09 13.18
N LEU A 26 5.69 11.16 13.91
CA LEU A 26 4.94 10.02 14.50
C LEU A 26 3.92 10.45 15.57
N ARG A 27 4.07 11.60 16.20
CA ARG A 27 3.04 12.13 17.12
C ARG A 27 1.75 12.46 16.37
N LYS A 28 1.87 13.11 15.21
CA LYS A 28 0.72 13.40 14.32
C LYS A 28 0.03 12.12 13.84
N VAL A 29 0.80 11.06 13.57
CA VAL A 29 0.23 9.77 13.17
C VAL A 29 -0.70 9.20 14.24
N VAL A 30 -0.32 9.27 15.52
CA VAL A 30 -1.13 8.76 16.64
C VAL A 30 -2.42 9.58 16.82
N GLU A 31 -2.41 10.87 16.52
CA GLU A 31 -3.61 11.73 16.52
C GLU A 31 -4.61 11.32 15.42
N VAL A 32 -4.10 10.89 14.27
CA VAL A 32 -4.91 10.48 13.11
C VAL A 32 -5.42 9.05 13.25
N ILE A 33 -4.55 8.11 13.65
CA ILE A 33 -4.85 6.68 13.73
C ILE A 33 -4.92 6.25 15.18
N ASN A 34 -6.10 5.79 15.62
CA ASN A 34 -6.26 5.14 16.92
C ASN A 34 -5.86 3.65 16.82
N PHE A 35 -4.57 3.35 16.99
CA PHE A 35 -4.02 1.98 16.91
C PHE A 35 -4.62 1.04 17.96
N LYS A 36 -4.92 1.54 19.15
CA LYS A 36 -5.57 0.77 20.21
C LYS A 36 -6.96 0.31 19.81
N HIS A 37 -7.76 1.18 19.18
CA HIS A 37 -9.06 0.83 18.66
C HIS A 37 -8.97 -0.22 17.55
N LEU A 38 -8.02 -0.06 16.62
CA LEU A 38 -7.76 -1.05 15.56
C LEU A 38 -7.34 -2.40 16.16
N ALA A 39 -6.44 -2.42 17.13
CA ALA A 39 -6.00 -3.63 17.79
C ALA A 39 -7.16 -4.35 18.51
N ASN A 40 -7.98 -3.61 19.25
CA ASN A 40 -9.14 -4.17 19.97
C ASN A 40 -10.17 -4.79 19.02
N ARG A 41 -10.32 -4.27 17.81
CA ARG A 41 -11.25 -4.83 16.82
C ARG A 41 -10.82 -6.21 16.33
N PHE A 42 -9.51 -6.49 16.32
CA PHE A 42 -8.93 -7.71 15.75
C PHE A 42 -8.25 -8.61 16.78
N TRP A 43 -8.26 -8.27 18.07
CA TRP A 43 -7.54 -9.01 19.11
C TRP A 43 -7.94 -10.48 19.24
N ARG A 44 -9.20 -10.84 18.96
CA ARG A 44 -9.69 -12.24 18.95
C ARG A 44 -9.00 -13.13 17.92
N ALA A 45 -8.26 -12.53 16.98
CA ALA A 45 -7.42 -13.28 16.05
C ALA A 45 -6.15 -13.84 16.71
N LEU A 46 -5.78 -13.34 17.89
CA LEU A 46 -4.66 -13.83 18.69
C LEU A 46 -5.11 -15.02 19.51
N LYS A 47 -4.65 -16.22 19.19
CA LYS A 47 -4.75 -17.35 20.08
C LYS A 47 -3.87 -17.09 21.32
N THR A 48 -4.46 -17.12 22.49
CA THR A 48 -3.83 -16.78 23.78
C THR A 48 -3.00 -17.93 24.38
N VAL A 49 -2.58 -18.90 23.61
CA VAL A 49 -1.79 -20.03 24.10
C VAL A 49 -0.32 -19.78 23.84
N GLY A 50 0.47 -19.66 24.91
CA GLY A 50 1.90 -19.49 24.87
C GLY A 50 2.42 -18.29 25.71
N ARG A 51 3.77 -18.05 25.64
CA ARG A 51 4.42 -16.92 26.33
C ARG A 51 3.79 -15.60 25.88
N ARG A 52 3.51 -14.69 26.83
CA ARG A 52 3.02 -13.34 26.54
C ARG A 52 4.03 -12.64 25.62
N GLY A 53 3.59 -12.36 24.39
CA GLY A 53 4.35 -11.56 23.43
C GLY A 53 3.95 -10.10 23.48
N TYR A 54 4.53 -9.31 22.59
CA TYR A 54 4.11 -7.93 22.36
C TYR A 54 2.64 -7.91 21.90
N GLY A 55 1.84 -6.98 22.41
CA GLY A 55 0.42 -6.88 22.06
C GLY A 55 0.19 -6.55 20.56
N LEU A 56 -1.03 -6.82 20.08
CA LEU A 56 -1.37 -6.57 18.67
C LEU A 56 -1.23 -5.08 18.28
N GLU A 57 -1.48 -4.15 19.19
CA GLU A 57 -1.27 -2.72 18.96
C GLU A 57 0.18 -2.42 18.56
N ILE A 58 1.14 -2.94 19.32
CA ILE A 58 2.57 -2.80 19.02
C ILE A 58 2.88 -3.41 17.64
N GLY A 59 2.32 -4.60 17.36
CA GLY A 59 2.51 -5.25 16.07
C GLY A 59 2.00 -4.42 14.89
N ILE A 60 0.83 -3.82 14.99
CA ILE A 60 0.26 -2.94 13.95
C ILE A 60 1.13 -1.68 13.79
N LYS A 61 1.57 -1.06 14.89
CA LYS A 61 2.47 0.10 14.88
C LYS A 61 3.81 -0.23 14.21
N CYS A 62 4.41 -1.38 14.51
CA CYS A 62 5.66 -1.83 13.88
C CYS A 62 5.47 -2.03 12.36
N VAL A 63 4.42 -2.74 11.94
CA VAL A 63 4.12 -2.92 10.52
C VAL A 63 3.84 -1.58 9.84
N PHE A 64 3.16 -0.64 10.50
CA PHE A 64 2.96 0.71 9.99
C PHE A 64 4.29 1.45 9.77
N LEU A 65 5.19 1.45 10.74
CA LEU A 65 6.52 2.08 10.64
C LEU A 65 7.31 1.53 9.44
N GLN A 66 7.19 0.22 9.18
CA GLN A 66 7.86 -0.43 8.07
C GLN A 66 7.51 0.17 6.73
N PHE A 67 6.21 0.45 6.49
CA PHE A 67 5.74 1.04 5.25
C PHE A 67 5.86 2.57 5.22
N TYR A 68 5.73 3.22 6.37
CA TYR A 68 5.84 4.66 6.48
C TYR A 68 7.27 5.17 6.19
N TYR A 69 8.29 4.40 6.61
CA TYR A 69 9.72 4.72 6.41
C TYR A 69 10.41 3.83 5.37
N ASP A 70 9.67 3.01 4.66
CA ASP A 70 10.20 2.07 3.66
C ASP A 70 11.32 1.17 4.18
N LEU A 71 11.12 0.54 5.35
CA LEU A 71 12.11 -0.28 6.03
C LEU A 71 11.92 -1.78 5.74
N SER A 72 13.01 -2.52 5.61
CA SER A 72 13.01 -3.97 5.71
C SER A 72 12.78 -4.43 7.16
N ASP A 73 12.46 -5.72 7.35
CA ASP A 73 12.26 -6.27 8.71
C ASP A 73 13.48 -6.07 9.61
N ARG A 74 14.69 -6.26 9.08
CA ARG A 74 15.94 -6.08 9.82
C ARG A 74 16.23 -4.60 10.12
N GLN A 75 15.99 -3.71 9.17
CA GLN A 75 16.14 -2.27 9.39
C GLN A 75 15.16 -1.76 10.45
N LEU A 76 13.91 -2.27 10.46
CA LEU A 76 12.96 -1.91 11.51
C LEU A 76 13.40 -2.41 12.88
N GLU A 77 13.92 -3.63 12.97
CA GLU A 77 14.51 -4.16 14.22
C GLU A 77 15.60 -3.25 14.77
N GLU A 78 16.58 -2.85 13.93
CA GLU A 78 17.66 -1.94 14.33
C GLU A 78 17.12 -0.55 14.72
N ARG A 79 16.21 -0.01 13.94
CA ARG A 79 15.58 1.28 14.26
C ARG A 79 14.84 1.27 15.60
N LEU A 80 14.14 0.18 15.93
CA LEU A 80 13.47 0.06 17.23
C LEU A 80 14.43 0.00 18.42
N LYS A 81 15.66 -0.47 18.21
CA LYS A 81 16.70 -0.48 19.25
C LYS A 81 17.24 0.94 19.51
N ASP A 82 17.47 1.72 18.46
CA ASP A 82 18.28 2.93 18.51
C ASP A 82 17.47 4.23 18.44
N ASP A 83 16.25 4.21 17.85
CA ASP A 83 15.45 5.41 17.59
C ASP A 83 14.39 5.63 18.68
N ASN A 84 14.59 6.69 19.47
CA ASN A 84 13.68 7.06 20.54
C ASN A 84 12.27 7.44 20.05
N GLY A 85 12.14 7.98 18.84
CA GLY A 85 10.85 8.28 18.23
C GLY A 85 10.07 7.02 17.89
N PHE A 86 10.75 5.97 17.40
CA PHE A 86 10.14 4.67 17.12
C PHE A 86 9.74 3.96 18.42
N ARG A 87 10.58 4.01 19.43
CA ARG A 87 10.28 3.45 20.77
C ARG A 87 9.05 4.10 21.38
N LEU A 88 9.01 5.43 21.41
CA LEU A 88 7.87 6.20 21.90
C LEU A 88 6.60 5.87 21.14
N PHE A 89 6.65 5.87 19.81
CA PHE A 89 5.50 5.56 18.97
C PHE A 89 4.92 4.17 19.23
N CYS A 90 5.80 3.18 19.39
CA CYS A 90 5.39 1.80 19.70
C CYS A 90 4.96 1.61 21.16
N GLY A 91 5.38 2.48 22.08
CA GLY A 91 5.10 2.39 23.52
C GLY A 91 6.14 1.58 24.29
N PHE A 92 7.39 1.49 23.81
CA PHE A 92 8.51 0.89 24.52
C PHE A 92 9.19 1.90 25.42
N ASN A 93 9.68 1.44 26.56
CA ASN A 93 10.62 2.21 27.40
C ASN A 93 12.04 2.13 26.81
N ILE A 94 12.96 3.01 27.27
CA ILE A 94 14.34 3.08 26.77
C ILE A 94 15.08 1.75 26.96
N GLU A 95 14.92 1.11 28.11
CA GLU A 95 15.63 -0.14 28.46
C GLU A 95 14.83 -1.40 28.06
N GLU A 96 13.61 -1.24 27.58
CA GLU A 96 12.78 -2.37 27.23
C GLU A 96 13.26 -3.08 25.97
N ALA A 97 13.29 -4.42 26.00
CA ALA A 97 13.61 -5.22 24.83
C ALA A 97 12.57 -5.03 23.71
N THR A 98 13.04 -4.82 22.49
CA THR A 98 12.19 -4.66 21.30
C THR A 98 12.07 -5.96 20.51
N PRO A 99 11.02 -6.13 19.70
CA PRO A 99 10.82 -7.33 18.90
C PRO A 99 11.88 -7.46 17.80
N ASP A 100 12.24 -8.71 17.50
CA ASP A 100 13.10 -9.08 16.39
C ASP A 100 12.37 -9.06 15.03
N HIS A 101 13.11 -9.17 13.93
CA HIS A 101 12.58 -9.19 12.56
C HIS A 101 11.58 -10.33 12.32
N THR A 102 11.66 -11.47 13.02
CA THR A 102 10.73 -12.60 12.83
C THR A 102 9.35 -12.29 13.38
N TYR A 103 9.26 -11.43 14.38
CA TYR A 103 8.00 -10.97 14.95
C TYR A 103 7.15 -10.24 13.90
N PHE A 104 7.73 -9.35 13.10
CA PHE A 104 6.99 -8.58 12.09
C PHE A 104 6.41 -9.48 11.00
N CYS A 105 7.15 -10.51 10.59
CA CYS A 105 6.67 -11.52 9.67
C CYS A 105 5.45 -12.26 10.22
N ARG A 106 5.49 -12.66 11.50
CA ARG A 106 4.38 -13.33 12.19
C ARG A 106 3.15 -12.41 12.31
N VAL A 107 3.34 -11.14 12.66
CA VAL A 107 2.24 -10.16 12.75
C VAL A 107 1.57 -9.98 11.40
N ARG A 108 2.33 -9.80 10.31
CA ARG A 108 1.76 -9.69 8.95
C ARG A 108 1.00 -10.95 8.55
N GLY A 109 1.51 -12.14 8.87
CA GLY A 109 0.82 -13.40 8.63
C GLY A 109 -0.50 -13.52 9.39
N LEU A 110 -0.52 -13.07 10.65
CA LEU A 110 -1.70 -13.06 11.51
C LEU A 110 -2.79 -12.08 11.03
N LEU A 111 -2.37 -10.89 10.62
CA LEU A 111 -3.28 -9.86 10.11
C LEU A 111 -3.79 -10.24 8.72
N GLY A 112 -2.91 -10.61 7.81
CA GLY A 112 -3.25 -10.89 6.42
C GLY A 112 -3.84 -9.69 5.69
N ALA A 113 -4.11 -9.84 4.40
CA ALA A 113 -4.66 -8.76 3.57
C ALA A 113 -6.08 -8.37 4.00
N GLU A 114 -6.89 -9.32 4.43
CA GLU A 114 -8.29 -9.07 4.80
C GLU A 114 -8.42 -8.10 6.00
N LYS A 115 -7.68 -8.37 7.10
CA LYS A 115 -7.76 -7.53 8.30
C LYS A 115 -7.13 -6.16 8.06
N ILE A 116 -6.00 -6.11 7.33
CA ILE A 116 -5.37 -4.82 6.94
C ILE A 116 -6.31 -4.03 6.03
N GLY A 117 -7.00 -4.67 5.08
CA GLY A 117 -8.02 -4.01 4.26
C GLY A 117 -9.19 -3.45 5.08
N LYS A 118 -9.65 -4.19 6.10
CA LYS A 118 -10.66 -3.68 7.03
C LYS A 118 -10.14 -2.46 7.83
N MET A 119 -8.87 -2.47 8.26
CA MET A 119 -8.24 -1.33 8.93
C MET A 119 -8.16 -0.11 8.00
N PHE A 120 -7.74 -0.32 6.75
CA PHE A 120 -7.72 0.73 5.73
C PHE A 120 -9.10 1.36 5.53
N ASN A 121 -10.15 0.55 5.38
CA ASN A 121 -11.51 1.04 5.25
C ASN A 121 -11.97 1.81 6.50
N MET A 122 -11.70 1.31 7.71
CA MET A 122 -12.04 2.02 8.96
C MET A 122 -11.37 3.40 9.07
N ILE A 123 -10.13 3.55 8.59
CA ILE A 123 -9.42 4.83 8.55
C ILE A 123 -10.09 5.76 7.53
N ASN A 124 -10.43 5.26 6.35
CA ASN A 124 -11.09 6.04 5.29
C ASN A 124 -12.53 6.42 5.66
N ASP A 125 -13.26 5.56 6.35
CA ASP A 125 -14.61 5.86 6.84
C ASP A 125 -14.59 7.03 7.83
N LYS A 126 -13.61 7.07 8.74
CA LYS A 126 -13.41 8.23 9.63
C LYS A 126 -13.06 9.50 8.87
N ALA A 127 -12.27 9.40 7.78
CA ALA A 127 -11.99 10.56 6.93
C ALA A 127 -13.24 11.04 6.20
N THR A 128 -14.14 10.13 5.84
CA THR A 128 -15.44 10.44 5.23
C THR A 128 -16.39 11.07 6.25
N GLU A 129 -16.49 10.51 7.45
CA GLU A 129 -17.31 11.07 8.56
C GLU A 129 -16.90 12.49 8.95
N LYS A 130 -15.60 12.81 8.82
CA LYS A 130 -15.05 14.16 9.06
C LYS A 130 -15.12 15.08 7.82
N GLU A 131 -15.79 14.67 6.76
CA GLU A 131 -15.91 15.37 5.48
C GLU A 131 -14.57 15.70 4.78
N ILE A 132 -13.47 15.05 5.21
CA ILE A 132 -12.16 15.19 4.57
C ILE A 132 -12.19 14.50 3.20
N MET A 133 -12.81 13.31 3.09
CA MET A 133 -12.97 12.54 1.86
C MET A 133 -14.44 12.58 1.42
N ARG A 134 -14.73 13.23 0.27
CA ARG A 134 -16.12 13.44 -0.20
C ARG A 134 -16.56 12.46 -1.30
N LYS A 135 -15.62 11.83 -2.00
CA LYS A 135 -15.84 10.82 -3.06
C LYS A 135 -16.71 11.30 -4.24
N VAL A 136 -16.89 12.60 -4.43
CA VAL A 136 -17.68 13.18 -5.52
C VAL A 136 -16.97 13.00 -6.86
N PHE A 137 -15.66 13.28 -6.88
CA PHE A 137 -14.78 13.11 -8.03
C PHE A 137 -13.65 12.15 -7.65
N THR A 138 -13.53 11.08 -8.40
CA THR A 138 -12.53 10.03 -8.16
C THR A 138 -11.62 9.90 -9.36
N PHE A 139 -10.30 9.98 -9.15
CA PHE A 139 -9.30 9.63 -10.13
C PHE A 139 -8.92 8.16 -9.99
N VAL A 140 -8.80 7.43 -11.10
CA VAL A 140 -8.39 6.02 -11.12
C VAL A 140 -7.22 5.82 -12.07
N ASP A 141 -6.27 4.99 -11.63
CA ASP A 141 -5.14 4.57 -12.46
C ASP A 141 -4.59 3.20 -12.01
N ALA A 142 -3.73 2.62 -12.84
CA ALA A 142 -3.06 1.35 -12.57
C ALA A 142 -1.54 1.46 -12.78
N THR A 143 -0.79 1.03 -11.77
CA THR A 143 0.67 1.05 -11.77
C THR A 143 1.24 -0.37 -11.83
N ALA A 144 2.26 -0.58 -12.67
CA ALA A 144 2.98 -1.84 -12.75
C ALA A 144 3.89 -2.04 -11.54
N ILE A 145 3.79 -3.21 -10.89
CA ILE A 145 4.69 -3.65 -9.83
C ILE A 145 5.50 -4.84 -10.33
N LYS A 146 6.81 -4.67 -10.43
CA LYS A 146 7.73 -5.72 -10.91
C LYS A 146 8.02 -6.70 -9.77
N ALA A 147 7.95 -7.99 -10.05
CA ALA A 147 8.43 -9.01 -9.12
C ALA A 147 9.94 -8.84 -8.89
N LYS A 148 10.42 -9.15 -7.66
CA LYS A 148 11.86 -9.18 -7.37
C LYS A 148 12.57 -10.31 -8.11
N GLU A 149 11.83 -11.32 -8.47
CA GLU A 149 12.32 -12.51 -9.15
C GLU A 149 12.68 -12.19 -10.60
N THR A 150 13.87 -12.58 -11.01
CA THR A 150 14.27 -12.58 -12.42
C THR A 150 13.76 -13.87 -13.07
N THR A 151 13.29 -13.77 -14.32
CA THR A 151 12.68 -14.94 -15.01
C THR A 151 13.65 -15.67 -15.93
N TRP A 152 14.95 -15.38 -15.89
CA TRP A 152 15.95 -16.00 -16.77
C TRP A 152 16.13 -17.48 -16.47
N GLU A 153 16.37 -17.85 -15.21
CA GLU A 153 16.55 -19.25 -14.81
C GLU A 153 15.29 -20.08 -15.04
N GLN A 154 14.11 -19.51 -14.79
CA GLN A 154 12.83 -20.15 -15.03
C GLN A 154 12.60 -20.41 -16.52
N ARG A 155 12.97 -19.45 -17.37
CA ARG A 155 12.91 -19.60 -18.82
C ARG A 155 13.82 -20.74 -19.28
N ASP A 156 15.07 -20.77 -18.80
CA ASP A 156 16.05 -21.79 -19.22
C ASP A 156 15.62 -23.20 -18.75
N LYS A 157 14.98 -23.32 -17.56
CA LYS A 157 14.35 -24.55 -17.11
C LYS A 157 13.19 -24.97 -18.01
N ALA A 158 12.27 -24.06 -18.32
CA ALA A 158 11.13 -24.34 -19.18
C ALA A 158 11.58 -24.84 -20.56
N ILE A 159 12.61 -24.24 -21.15
CA ILE A 159 13.17 -24.67 -22.43
C ILE A 159 13.80 -26.08 -22.33
N LYS A 160 14.54 -26.37 -21.25
CA LYS A 160 15.10 -27.72 -20.98
C LYS A 160 14.03 -28.78 -20.85
N ASP A 161 12.87 -28.43 -20.29
CA ASP A 161 11.72 -29.30 -20.13
C ASP A 161 10.86 -29.39 -21.41
N GLY A 162 11.35 -28.88 -22.54
CA GLY A 162 10.71 -28.96 -23.85
C GLY A 162 9.63 -27.91 -24.11
N GLN A 163 9.53 -26.88 -23.28
CA GLN A 163 8.62 -25.75 -23.55
C GLN A 163 9.22 -24.82 -24.61
N GLU A 164 8.41 -24.37 -25.57
CA GLU A 164 8.84 -23.41 -26.60
C GLU A 164 9.29 -22.07 -25.97
N LYS A 165 8.57 -21.61 -24.96
CA LYS A 165 8.84 -20.35 -24.24
C LYS A 165 8.19 -20.34 -22.86
N LEU A 166 8.73 -19.50 -21.97
CA LEU A 166 8.07 -19.16 -20.72
C LEU A 166 6.99 -18.08 -20.98
N ASN A 167 5.75 -18.35 -20.61
CA ASN A 167 4.61 -17.47 -20.82
C ASN A 167 3.60 -17.53 -19.64
N ASN A 168 2.47 -16.84 -19.74
CA ASN A 168 1.48 -16.80 -18.65
C ASN A 168 0.77 -18.13 -18.36
N SER A 169 0.79 -19.11 -19.27
CA SER A 169 0.18 -20.42 -19.03
C SER A 169 1.07 -21.33 -18.20
N ASN A 170 2.39 -21.24 -18.37
CA ASN A 170 3.35 -22.15 -17.73
C ASN A 170 4.25 -21.50 -16.67
N VAL A 171 4.34 -20.15 -16.57
CA VAL A 171 5.24 -19.46 -15.62
C VAL A 171 5.00 -19.88 -14.16
N GLY A 172 3.77 -20.20 -13.78
CA GLY A 172 3.45 -20.65 -12.42
C GLY A 172 4.06 -22.00 -12.02
N GLU A 173 4.51 -22.82 -12.98
CA GLU A 173 5.19 -24.10 -12.72
C GLU A 173 6.68 -23.88 -12.39
N TYR A 174 7.30 -22.87 -13.01
CA TYR A 174 8.73 -22.61 -12.90
C TYR A 174 9.08 -21.51 -11.89
N SER A 175 8.18 -20.58 -11.65
CA SER A 175 8.41 -19.43 -10.77
C SER A 175 8.07 -19.72 -9.32
N ALA A 176 8.85 -19.17 -8.39
CA ALA A 176 8.55 -19.22 -6.96
C ALA A 176 7.34 -18.34 -6.59
N ASP A 177 7.03 -17.32 -7.39
CA ASP A 177 5.81 -16.51 -7.27
C ASP A 177 4.77 -16.97 -8.31
N LYS A 178 3.92 -17.92 -7.90
CA LYS A 178 2.93 -18.56 -8.78
C LYS A 178 1.80 -17.64 -9.22
N ASP A 179 1.55 -16.58 -8.47
CA ASP A 179 0.45 -15.63 -8.73
C ASP A 179 0.87 -14.50 -9.68
N ALA A 180 2.18 -14.20 -9.77
CA ALA A 180 2.70 -13.19 -10.68
C ALA A 180 2.57 -13.63 -12.14
N LYS A 181 2.32 -12.68 -13.04
CA LYS A 181 2.16 -12.93 -14.48
C LYS A 181 2.94 -11.89 -15.30
N PHE A 182 3.17 -12.21 -16.58
CA PHE A 182 3.71 -11.23 -17.52
C PHE A 182 2.62 -10.24 -17.92
N GLY A 183 2.90 -8.96 -17.75
CA GLY A 183 2.11 -7.84 -18.24
C GLY A 183 2.83 -7.09 -19.36
N CYS A 184 2.07 -6.31 -20.13
CA CYS A 184 2.59 -5.48 -21.19
C CYS A 184 1.90 -4.12 -21.18
N LYS A 185 2.66 -3.04 -21.33
CA LYS A 185 2.16 -1.69 -21.59
C LYS A 185 2.61 -1.24 -22.97
N GLY A 186 1.64 -1.02 -23.86
CA GLY A 186 1.95 -0.79 -25.27
C GLY A 186 2.50 -2.05 -25.95
N LYS A 187 3.42 -1.88 -26.94
CA LYS A 187 3.97 -2.99 -27.74
C LYS A 187 5.31 -3.53 -27.21
N SER A 188 5.98 -2.83 -26.30
CA SER A 188 7.39 -3.11 -25.99
C SER A 188 7.73 -3.13 -24.48
N LYS A 189 6.88 -2.61 -23.60
CA LYS A 189 7.18 -2.57 -22.16
C LYS A 189 6.56 -3.77 -21.45
N PHE A 190 7.35 -4.83 -21.32
CA PHE A 190 6.95 -6.05 -20.62
C PHE A 190 7.51 -6.05 -19.19
N TRP A 191 6.76 -6.63 -18.23
CA TRP A 191 7.26 -6.93 -16.90
C TRP A 191 6.63 -8.22 -16.39
N TYR A 192 7.30 -8.86 -15.46
CA TYR A 192 6.76 -9.97 -14.66
C TYR A 192 6.38 -9.45 -13.29
N GLY A 193 5.16 -9.71 -12.81
CA GLY A 193 4.69 -9.24 -11.53
C GLY A 193 3.18 -8.98 -11.45
N TYR A 194 2.83 -7.79 -10.97
CA TYR A 194 1.46 -7.39 -10.64
C TYR A 194 1.12 -6.01 -11.19
N LYS A 195 -0.16 -5.65 -11.06
CA LYS A 195 -0.67 -4.28 -11.19
C LYS A 195 -1.33 -3.85 -9.88
N LYS A 196 -1.08 -2.63 -9.46
CA LYS A 196 -1.79 -1.96 -8.38
C LYS A 196 -2.77 -0.96 -8.98
N HIS A 197 -4.06 -1.22 -8.78
CA HIS A 197 -5.16 -0.34 -9.16
C HIS A 197 -5.51 0.53 -7.97
N VAL A 198 -5.65 1.84 -8.18
CA VAL A 198 -5.90 2.80 -7.10
C VAL A 198 -7.01 3.75 -7.52
N SER A 199 -7.90 4.07 -6.58
CA SER A 199 -8.84 5.17 -6.70
C SER A 199 -8.53 6.25 -5.66
N VAL A 200 -8.45 7.50 -6.11
CA VAL A 200 -8.08 8.67 -5.31
C VAL A 200 -9.25 9.64 -5.29
N ASP A 201 -9.65 10.09 -4.11
CA ASP A 201 -10.59 11.19 -3.97
C ASP A 201 -9.93 12.50 -4.42
N MET A 202 -10.48 13.13 -5.45
CA MET A 202 -9.86 14.33 -6.04
C MET A 202 -10.00 15.57 -5.15
N GLY A 203 -10.92 15.56 -4.19
CA GLY A 203 -11.08 16.66 -3.23
C GLY A 203 -9.98 16.69 -2.18
N SER A 204 -9.63 15.53 -1.63
CA SER A 204 -8.64 15.40 -0.55
C SER A 204 -7.26 14.91 -1.02
N GLY A 205 -7.15 14.31 -2.20
CA GLY A 205 -5.95 13.62 -2.66
C GLY A 205 -5.69 12.29 -1.96
N LEU A 206 -6.61 11.80 -1.13
CA LEU A 206 -6.44 10.57 -0.38
C LEU A 206 -6.83 9.34 -1.21
N ILE A 207 -6.13 8.24 -1.01
CA ILE A 207 -6.46 6.95 -1.62
C ILE A 207 -7.73 6.41 -0.98
N ASN A 208 -8.78 6.24 -1.79
CA ASN A 208 -10.08 5.72 -1.36
C ASN A 208 -10.13 4.19 -1.39
N LYS A 209 -9.68 3.59 -2.49
CA LYS A 209 -9.60 2.13 -2.63
C LYS A 209 -8.30 1.72 -3.32
N VAL A 210 -7.82 0.53 -3.01
CA VAL A 210 -6.67 -0.07 -3.66
C VAL A 210 -6.87 -1.57 -3.84
N ALA A 211 -6.49 -2.09 -5.00
CA ALA A 211 -6.53 -3.51 -5.30
C ALA A 211 -5.28 -3.92 -6.11
N VAL A 212 -4.85 -5.16 -5.95
CA VAL A 212 -3.74 -5.75 -6.71
C VAL A 212 -4.27 -6.89 -7.55
N THR A 213 -3.82 -6.96 -8.80
CA THR A 213 -4.09 -8.06 -9.72
C THR A 213 -2.79 -8.59 -10.33
N PRO A 214 -2.76 -9.82 -10.86
CA PRO A 214 -1.67 -10.25 -11.71
C PRO A 214 -1.49 -9.28 -12.89
N ALA A 215 -0.26 -9.13 -13.37
CA ALA A 215 0.08 -8.10 -14.37
C ALA A 215 -0.64 -8.27 -15.73
N ASN A 216 -1.14 -9.47 -16.04
CA ASN A 216 -1.89 -9.75 -17.26
C ASN A 216 -3.35 -9.26 -17.25
N VAL A 217 -3.88 -8.87 -16.09
CA VAL A 217 -5.25 -8.32 -16.01
C VAL A 217 -5.28 -6.92 -16.62
N PRO A 218 -6.17 -6.62 -17.58
CA PRO A 218 -6.31 -5.29 -18.16
C PRO A 218 -6.77 -4.24 -17.13
N ASP A 219 -6.36 -2.98 -17.32
CA ASP A 219 -6.67 -1.90 -16.36
C ASP A 219 -8.18 -1.66 -16.22
N GLN A 220 -8.92 -1.80 -17.32
CA GLN A 220 -10.38 -1.68 -17.36
C GLN A 220 -11.11 -2.71 -16.49
N ASP A 221 -10.56 -3.94 -16.40
CA ASP A 221 -11.15 -5.02 -15.61
C ASP A 221 -10.86 -4.82 -14.12
N GLY A 222 -9.70 -4.24 -13.80
CA GLY A 222 -9.33 -3.87 -12.43
C GLY A 222 -10.21 -2.80 -11.80
N LEU A 223 -10.92 -2.00 -12.61
CA LEU A 223 -11.80 -0.95 -12.10
C LEU A 223 -12.91 -1.50 -11.19
N ALA A 224 -13.46 -2.66 -11.49
CA ALA A 224 -14.52 -3.27 -10.67
C ALA A 224 -14.11 -3.44 -9.20
N LEU A 225 -12.81 -3.64 -8.91
CA LEU A 225 -12.27 -3.81 -7.56
C LEU A 225 -12.13 -2.49 -6.78
N ILE A 226 -11.97 -1.37 -7.50
CA ILE A 226 -11.68 -0.05 -6.91
C ILE A 226 -12.76 0.99 -7.21
N CYS A 227 -13.83 0.63 -7.92
CA CYS A 227 -14.92 1.54 -8.28
C CYS A 227 -15.59 2.10 -7.00
N PRO A 228 -15.73 3.42 -6.83
CA PRO A 228 -16.52 4.00 -5.74
C PRO A 228 -18.00 3.62 -5.91
N LYS A 229 -18.81 3.95 -4.91
CA LYS A 229 -20.26 3.65 -4.94
C LYS A 229 -21.10 4.74 -5.63
N GLU A 230 -20.50 5.89 -5.90
CA GLU A 230 -21.15 7.07 -6.47
C GLU A 230 -20.12 8.04 -7.04
N GLY A 231 -20.58 9.08 -7.72
CA GLY A 231 -19.75 10.18 -8.21
C GLY A 231 -19.26 10.00 -9.65
N MET A 232 -18.31 10.84 -10.03
CA MET A 232 -17.72 10.82 -11.38
C MET A 232 -16.29 10.28 -11.32
N ILE A 233 -15.97 9.35 -12.22
CA ILE A 233 -14.68 8.67 -12.29
C ILE A 233 -13.86 9.22 -13.45
N PHE A 234 -12.69 9.77 -13.15
CA PHE A 234 -11.70 10.25 -14.11
C PHE A 234 -10.62 9.18 -14.31
N GLY A 235 -10.36 8.82 -15.54
CA GLY A 235 -9.36 7.82 -15.89
C GLY A 235 -8.81 8.04 -17.31
N ASP A 236 -7.80 7.25 -17.67
CA ASP A 236 -7.23 7.27 -19.01
C ASP A 236 -8.14 6.57 -20.05
N LYS A 237 -7.63 6.41 -21.29
CA LYS A 237 -8.34 5.77 -22.41
C LYS A 237 -8.66 4.28 -22.15
N ALA A 238 -8.05 3.61 -21.18
CA ALA A 238 -8.40 2.23 -20.86
C ALA A 238 -9.79 2.15 -20.21
N TYR A 239 -10.15 3.14 -19.40
CA TYR A 239 -11.40 3.17 -18.66
C TYR A 239 -12.63 3.60 -19.49
N CYS A 240 -12.46 3.98 -20.74
CA CYS A 240 -13.60 4.20 -21.65
C CYS A 240 -14.17 2.90 -22.26
N LEU A 241 -13.53 1.75 -22.04
CA LEU A 241 -13.93 0.46 -22.59
C LEU A 241 -15.09 -0.18 -21.84
N ALA A 242 -15.79 -1.12 -22.50
CA ALA A 242 -17.02 -1.72 -22.00
C ALA A 242 -16.94 -2.30 -20.59
N PRO A 243 -15.92 -3.07 -20.19
CA PRO A 243 -15.83 -3.59 -18.82
C PRO A 243 -15.81 -2.49 -17.74
N ALA A 244 -15.01 -1.43 -17.97
CA ALA A 244 -14.95 -0.30 -17.04
C ALA A 244 -16.29 0.47 -17.00
N GLN A 245 -16.91 0.70 -18.15
CA GLN A 245 -18.22 1.37 -18.23
C GLN A 245 -19.31 0.56 -17.54
N GLN A 246 -19.25 -0.76 -17.64
CA GLN A 246 -20.17 -1.66 -16.93
C GLN A 246 -19.96 -1.59 -15.41
N ALA A 247 -18.72 -1.60 -14.94
CA ALA A 247 -18.39 -1.44 -13.53
C ALA A 247 -18.90 -0.10 -12.96
N MET A 248 -18.73 1.01 -13.70
CA MET A 248 -19.24 2.32 -13.31
C MET A 248 -20.76 2.34 -13.23
N ARG A 249 -21.46 1.80 -14.24
CA ARG A 249 -22.94 1.73 -14.26
C ARG A 249 -23.49 0.90 -13.11
N ALA A 250 -22.85 -0.24 -12.81
CA ALA A 250 -23.27 -1.12 -11.71
C ALA A 250 -23.19 -0.44 -10.34
N GLN A 251 -22.34 0.57 -10.18
CA GLN A 251 -22.19 1.38 -8.96
C GLN A 251 -22.91 2.74 -9.02
N GLY A 252 -23.61 3.06 -10.12
CA GLY A 252 -24.24 4.37 -10.28
C GLY A 252 -23.26 5.53 -10.54
N CYS A 253 -22.05 5.24 -10.97
CA CYS A 253 -21.03 6.25 -11.26
C CYS A 253 -21.11 6.79 -12.68
N HIS A 254 -20.71 8.06 -12.86
CA HIS A 254 -20.58 8.69 -14.16
C HIS A 254 -19.14 8.58 -14.69
N SER A 255 -19.00 8.41 -16.02
CA SER A 255 -17.70 8.27 -16.67
C SER A 255 -17.12 9.63 -17.07
N GLY A 256 -15.95 9.96 -16.53
CA GLY A 256 -15.03 11.01 -16.97
C GLY A 256 -13.78 10.45 -17.65
N ALA A 257 -13.84 9.25 -18.22
CA ALA A 257 -12.72 8.66 -18.94
C ALA A 257 -12.51 9.35 -20.30
N ILE A 258 -11.25 9.48 -20.70
CA ILE A 258 -10.87 10.01 -22.02
C ILE A 258 -11.25 8.97 -23.08
N LEU A 259 -11.93 9.39 -24.14
CA LEU A 259 -12.33 8.50 -25.21
C LEU A 259 -11.13 8.13 -26.11
N LYS A 260 -11.13 6.87 -26.63
CA LYS A 260 -10.16 6.46 -27.65
C LYS A 260 -10.42 7.20 -28.97
N ASP A 261 -9.36 7.34 -29.79
CA ASP A 261 -9.40 8.13 -31.02
C ASP A 261 -10.40 7.62 -32.06
N ASN A 262 -10.70 6.32 -32.03
CA ASN A 262 -11.66 5.64 -32.91
C ASN A 262 -13.09 5.60 -32.38
N MET A 263 -13.40 6.24 -31.25
CA MET A 263 -14.74 6.24 -30.68
C MET A 263 -15.58 7.45 -31.13
N LYS A 264 -16.88 7.20 -31.38
CA LYS A 264 -17.84 8.28 -31.69
C LYS A 264 -18.02 9.21 -30.48
N GLY A 265 -18.26 10.49 -30.76
CA GLY A 265 -18.48 11.50 -29.70
C GLY A 265 -17.22 12.05 -29.05
N LYS A 266 -16.03 11.77 -29.63
CA LYS A 266 -14.78 12.36 -29.18
C LYS A 266 -14.79 13.88 -29.38
N ASN A 267 -14.45 14.61 -28.30
CA ASN A 267 -14.34 16.07 -28.31
C ASN A 267 -12.96 16.46 -27.73
N LYS A 268 -12.15 17.13 -28.53
CA LYS A 268 -10.76 17.52 -28.16
C LYS A 268 -10.71 18.49 -26.98
N ASP A 269 -11.66 19.39 -26.86
CA ASP A 269 -11.69 20.37 -25.76
C ASP A 269 -12.11 19.69 -24.45
N LYS A 270 -13.08 18.78 -24.51
CA LYS A 270 -13.43 17.93 -23.38
C LYS A 270 -12.27 17.04 -22.95
N ASP A 271 -11.56 16.43 -23.89
CA ASP A 271 -10.38 15.60 -23.58
C ASP A 271 -9.25 16.42 -22.95
N ARG A 272 -9.03 17.65 -23.42
CA ARG A 272 -8.05 18.58 -22.81
C ARG A 272 -8.43 18.93 -21.39
N TRP A 273 -9.70 19.24 -21.14
CA TRP A 273 -10.21 19.52 -19.81
C TRP A 273 -10.07 18.29 -18.89
N LEU A 274 -10.48 17.10 -19.33
CA LEU A 274 -10.31 15.85 -18.58
C LEU A 274 -8.84 15.57 -18.24
N THR A 275 -7.93 15.84 -19.17
CA THR A 275 -6.48 15.70 -18.94
C THR A 275 -5.97 16.68 -17.89
N SER A 276 -6.41 17.94 -17.92
CA SER A 276 -6.01 18.93 -16.93
C SER A 276 -6.52 18.60 -15.51
N MET A 277 -7.71 18.02 -15.40
CA MET A 277 -8.27 17.55 -14.12
C MET A 277 -7.49 16.37 -13.52
N ARG A 278 -6.87 15.54 -14.36
CA ARG A 278 -6.08 14.37 -13.92
C ARG A 278 -4.65 14.71 -13.51
N ALA A 279 -4.04 15.69 -14.16
CA ALA A 279 -2.62 16.02 -14.01
C ALA A 279 -2.13 16.17 -12.55
N PRO A 280 -2.86 16.80 -11.61
CA PRO A 280 -2.43 16.91 -10.23
C PRO A 280 -2.31 15.55 -9.50
N PHE A 281 -3.03 14.52 -9.96
CA PHE A 281 -3.11 13.21 -9.31
C PHE A 281 -2.15 12.17 -9.90
N GLU A 282 -1.55 12.42 -11.06
CA GLU A 282 -0.56 11.52 -11.66
C GLU A 282 0.68 11.36 -10.76
N GLY A 283 1.04 12.40 -9.99
CA GLY A 283 2.12 12.38 -9.02
C GLY A 283 1.90 11.47 -7.80
N VAL A 284 0.64 11.12 -7.49
CA VAL A 284 0.32 10.18 -6.41
C VAL A 284 0.94 8.81 -6.66
N PHE A 285 1.00 8.40 -7.92
CA PHE A 285 1.51 7.09 -8.34
C PHE A 285 3.02 7.05 -8.55
N SER A 286 3.67 8.21 -8.71
CA SER A 286 5.12 8.29 -8.96
C SER A 286 5.98 7.92 -7.74
N LYS A 287 5.42 8.01 -6.53
CA LYS A 287 6.08 7.68 -5.25
C LYS A 287 5.92 6.22 -4.85
N ASP A 288 5.14 5.45 -5.60
CA ASP A 288 4.89 4.05 -5.30
C ASP A 288 6.13 3.18 -5.53
N GLU A 289 6.33 2.18 -4.67
CA GLU A 289 7.29 1.13 -4.94
C GLU A 289 6.95 0.41 -6.25
N THR A 290 7.91 0.39 -7.16
CA THR A 290 7.76 -0.30 -8.46
C THR A 290 8.11 -1.78 -8.38
N ARG A 291 8.48 -2.29 -7.20
CA ARG A 291 8.89 -3.68 -6.95
C ARG A 291 8.15 -4.32 -5.79
N THR A 292 7.97 -5.63 -5.87
CA THR A 292 7.33 -6.40 -4.80
C THR A 292 8.26 -6.52 -3.58
N ARG A 293 7.72 -6.37 -2.37
CA ARG A 293 8.41 -6.76 -1.12
C ARG A 293 8.23 -8.25 -0.85
N TYR A 294 7.11 -8.81 -1.25
CA TYR A 294 6.69 -10.19 -0.95
C TYR A 294 6.37 -10.96 -2.23
N ARG A 295 6.14 -12.26 -2.09
CA ARG A 295 5.63 -13.15 -3.12
C ARG A 295 4.19 -13.53 -2.82
N GLY A 296 3.36 -13.67 -3.85
CA GLY A 296 1.96 -14.07 -3.78
C GLY A 296 0.98 -12.91 -3.69
N LEU A 297 -0.14 -13.04 -4.39
CA LEU A 297 -1.15 -11.98 -4.58
C LEU A 297 -1.66 -11.42 -3.25
N MET A 298 -1.96 -12.28 -2.28
CA MET A 298 -2.50 -11.84 -0.98
C MET A 298 -1.50 -11.00 -0.18
N LYS A 299 -0.20 -11.32 -0.25
CA LYS A 299 0.83 -10.52 0.42
C LYS A 299 1.09 -9.21 -0.31
N MET A 300 0.93 -9.19 -1.62
CA MET A 300 0.98 -7.97 -2.42
C MET A 300 -0.23 -7.07 -2.15
N GLN A 301 -1.41 -7.64 -1.96
CA GLN A 301 -2.60 -6.88 -1.54
C GLN A 301 -2.41 -6.27 -0.14
N LEU A 302 -1.79 -7.00 0.80
CA LEU A 302 -1.42 -6.47 2.11
C LEU A 302 -0.46 -5.28 1.96
N GLN A 303 0.60 -5.44 1.14
CA GLN A 303 1.55 -4.37 0.84
C GLN A 303 0.82 -3.11 0.34
N ALA A 304 -0.05 -3.26 -0.66
CA ALA A 304 -0.79 -2.15 -1.25
C ALA A 304 -1.69 -1.41 -0.24
N PHE A 305 -2.35 -2.13 0.66
CA PHE A 305 -3.13 -1.50 1.74
C PHE A 305 -2.26 -0.73 2.72
N MET A 306 -1.12 -1.28 3.13
CA MET A 306 -0.21 -0.61 4.06
C MET A 306 0.43 0.64 3.44
N GLU A 307 0.84 0.57 2.17
CA GLU A 307 1.32 1.73 1.41
C GLU A 307 0.24 2.82 1.31
N ALA A 308 -1.02 2.44 1.05
CA ALA A 308 -2.12 3.38 0.99
C ALA A 308 -2.42 4.03 2.35
N ILE A 309 -2.35 3.29 3.45
CA ILE A 309 -2.48 3.83 4.81
C ILE A 309 -1.36 4.84 5.09
N ALA A 310 -0.11 4.46 4.81
CA ALA A 310 1.06 5.33 5.01
C ALA A 310 0.95 6.60 4.16
N PHE A 311 0.56 6.48 2.89
CA PHE A 311 0.34 7.61 1.98
C PHE A 311 -0.74 8.57 2.52
N ASN A 312 -1.90 8.05 2.91
CA ASN A 312 -3.01 8.86 3.41
C ASN A 312 -2.66 9.64 4.68
N VAL A 313 -1.74 9.13 5.50
CA VAL A 313 -1.27 9.80 6.72
C VAL A 313 -0.18 10.82 6.43
N CYS A 314 0.65 10.59 5.39
CA CYS A 314 1.72 11.52 4.99
C CYS A 314 1.20 12.70 4.17
N SER A 315 0.03 12.57 3.54
CA SER A 315 -0.50 13.63 2.66
C SER A 315 -0.77 14.91 3.46
N PRO A 316 -0.25 16.06 3.04
CA PRO A 316 -0.54 17.33 3.70
C PRO A 316 -2.05 17.61 3.60
N ARG A 317 -2.64 17.90 4.73
CA ARG A 317 -4.04 18.30 4.87
C ARG A 317 -4.17 19.81 4.77
#